data_bdc005086908b9d6e4ffe3cf7e709457
#
_entry.id   bdc005086908b9d6e4ffe3cf7e709457
#
_cell.length_a   1.000
_cell.length_b   1.000
_cell.length_c   1.000
_cell.angle_alpha   90.00
_cell.angle_beta   90.00
_cell.angle_gamma   90.00
#
_symmetry.space_group_name_H-M   'P 1'
#
loop_
_entity.id
_entity.type
_entity.pdbx_description
1 polymer ?
#
loop_
_entity_poly.entity_id
_entity_poly.type
_entity_poly.pdbx_seq_one_letter_code
_entity_poly.pdbx_strand_id
1 'polypeptide(L)'
;MPLVEHALKRMYFQLDTHRKTGVTVIKLIHGYGSSGTGGKIRIAVRKELAAMKAAGKIRDYVIGEEFSMFSPVTRQILVACAQVRGDRDLERHNNGITVVWL
;
A
#
# COMPACT_ATOMS: atom_id res chain seq x y z
N MET A 1 -12.56 15.41 5.11
CA MET A 1 -11.55 15.91 6.06
C MET A 1 -10.29 16.32 5.30
N PRO A 2 -9.78 17.53 5.53
CA PRO A 2 -8.61 18.00 4.77
C PRO A 2 -7.40 17.09 4.85
N LEU A 3 -7.10 16.52 6.03
CA LEU A 3 -5.94 15.63 6.17
C LEU A 3 -6.09 14.34 5.36
N VAL A 4 -7.29 13.78 5.29
CA VAL A 4 -7.55 12.59 4.48
C VAL A 4 -7.42 12.93 3.00
N GLU A 5 -7.99 14.06 2.57
CA GLU A 5 -7.88 14.51 1.18
C GLU A 5 -6.46 14.76 0.76
N HIS A 6 -5.64 15.38 1.62
CA HIS A 6 -4.23 15.61 1.38
C HIS A 6 -3.48 14.28 1.25
N ALA A 7 -3.78 13.33 2.13
CA ALA A 7 -3.13 12.02 2.09
C ALA A 7 -3.45 11.28 0.79
N LEU A 8 -4.70 11.32 0.35
CA LEU A 8 -5.10 10.69 -0.91
C LEU A 8 -4.44 11.34 -2.12
N LYS A 9 -4.35 12.68 -2.14
CA LYS A 9 -3.67 13.41 -3.22
C LYS A 9 -2.20 13.03 -3.28
N ARG A 10 -1.53 12.96 -2.13
CA ARG A 10 -0.13 12.54 -2.06
C ARG A 10 0.03 11.10 -2.54
N MET A 11 -0.87 10.22 -2.16
CA MET A 11 -0.86 8.84 -2.63
C MET A 11 -0.95 8.78 -4.16
N TYR A 12 -1.93 9.45 -4.76
CA TYR A 12 -2.08 9.47 -6.22
C TYR A 12 -0.83 9.98 -6.89
N PHE A 13 -0.26 11.08 -6.40
CA PHE A 13 0.95 11.65 -6.95
C PHE A 13 2.12 10.67 -6.88
N GLN A 14 2.30 10.02 -5.74
CA GLN A 14 3.38 9.05 -5.54
C GLN A 14 3.21 7.83 -6.44
N LEU A 15 2.00 7.29 -6.53
CA LEU A 15 1.74 6.13 -7.38
C LEU A 15 1.99 6.45 -8.85
N ASP A 16 1.53 7.60 -9.31
CA ASP A 16 1.69 8.01 -10.70
C ASP A 16 3.17 8.28 -11.03
N THR A 17 3.87 9.01 -10.17
CA THR A 17 5.28 9.34 -10.37
C THR A 17 6.13 8.08 -10.43
N HIS A 18 5.94 7.15 -9.50
CA HIS A 18 6.73 5.91 -9.46
C HIS A 18 6.40 4.99 -10.63
N ARG A 19 5.13 4.93 -11.03
CA ARG A 19 4.73 4.15 -12.20
C ARG A 19 5.48 4.62 -13.45
N LYS A 20 5.58 5.93 -13.63
CA LYS A 20 6.27 6.52 -14.79
C LYS A 20 7.75 6.22 -14.80
N THR A 21 8.36 5.97 -13.66
CA THR A 21 9.79 5.65 -13.55
C THR A 21 10.07 4.16 -13.53
N GLY A 22 9.07 3.33 -13.80
CA GLY A 22 9.24 1.88 -13.90
C GLY A 22 9.24 1.12 -12.57
N VAL A 23 8.86 1.79 -11.48
CA VAL A 23 8.73 1.13 -10.17
C VAL A 23 7.54 0.18 -10.20
N THR A 24 7.74 -1.05 -9.71
CA THR A 24 6.72 -2.09 -9.72
C THR A 24 5.92 -2.15 -8.42
N VAL A 25 6.57 -1.92 -7.29
CA VAL A 25 5.97 -2.07 -5.95
C VAL A 25 6.31 -0.86 -5.09
N ILE A 26 5.32 -0.37 -4.36
CA ILE A 26 5.46 0.75 -3.43
C ILE A 26 4.92 0.34 -2.07
N LYS A 27 5.63 0.72 -1.01
CA LYS A 27 5.11 0.59 0.35
C LYS A 27 4.61 1.96 0.80
N LEU A 28 3.31 2.05 1.10
CA LEU A 28 2.71 3.26 1.66
C LEU A 28 2.77 3.19 3.19
N ILE A 29 3.34 4.22 3.80
CA ILE A 29 3.43 4.33 5.25
C ILE A 29 2.42 5.39 5.68
N HIS A 30 1.25 4.96 6.10
CA HIS A 30 0.15 5.86 6.47
C HIS A 30 -0.08 5.92 7.97
N GLY A 31 0.64 5.10 8.74
CA GLY A 31 0.42 5.00 10.16
C GLY A 31 -0.79 4.13 10.52
N TYR A 32 -0.89 3.78 11.80
CA TYR A 32 -1.95 2.89 12.28
C TYR A 32 -2.99 3.59 13.14
N GLY A 33 -2.87 4.91 13.35
CA GLY A 33 -3.96 5.68 13.91
C GLY A 33 -3.94 5.88 15.41
N SER A 34 -2.77 5.78 16.07
CA SER A 34 -2.66 6.05 17.50
C SER A 34 -3.11 7.47 17.89
N SER A 35 -3.10 8.40 16.95
CA SER A 35 -3.59 9.77 17.16
C SER A 35 -5.02 9.99 16.68
N GLY A 36 -5.75 8.95 16.32
CA GLY A 36 -7.10 9.05 15.79
C GLY A 36 -7.18 9.44 14.32
N THR A 37 -6.42 10.43 13.89
CA THR A 37 -6.40 10.88 12.49
C THR A 37 -5.80 9.85 11.57
N GLY A 38 -4.74 9.17 12.00
CA GLY A 38 -4.08 8.13 11.22
C GLY A 38 -4.98 6.96 10.89
N GLY A 39 -5.93 6.60 11.78
CA GLY A 39 -6.91 5.56 11.51
C GLY A 39 -7.81 5.88 10.34
N LYS A 40 -8.23 7.14 10.24
CA LYS A 40 -9.06 7.60 9.12
C LYS A 40 -8.29 7.60 7.80
N ILE A 41 -7.02 8.00 7.84
CA ILE A 41 -6.16 7.97 6.65
C ILE A 41 -5.96 6.54 6.16
N ARG A 42 -5.66 5.61 7.06
CA ARG A 42 -5.49 4.20 6.73
C ARG A 42 -6.73 3.64 6.04
N ILE A 43 -7.90 3.88 6.62
CA ILE A 43 -9.17 3.39 6.07
C ILE A 43 -9.42 4.00 4.70
N ALA A 44 -9.22 5.31 4.54
CA ALA A 44 -9.43 5.99 3.27
C ALA A 44 -8.46 5.51 2.18
N VAL A 45 -7.19 5.34 2.52
CA VAL A 45 -6.17 4.83 1.59
C VAL A 45 -6.55 3.43 1.11
N ARG A 46 -6.91 2.55 2.02
CA ARG A 46 -7.23 1.16 1.67
C ARG A 46 -8.51 1.05 0.87
N LYS A 47 -9.50 1.88 1.17
CA LYS A 47 -10.74 1.95 0.38
C LYS A 47 -10.44 2.41 -1.05
N GLU A 48 -9.59 3.41 -1.19
CA GLU A 48 -9.21 3.92 -2.52
C GLU A 48 -8.41 2.91 -3.32
N LEU A 49 -7.50 2.18 -2.68
CA LEU A 49 -6.72 1.14 -3.35
C LEU A 49 -7.64 0.00 -3.84
N ALA A 50 -8.65 -0.36 -3.07
CA ALA A 50 -9.63 -1.36 -3.50
C ALA A 50 -10.37 -0.89 -4.75
N ALA A 51 -10.75 0.39 -4.81
CA ALA A 51 -11.40 0.96 -5.98
C ALA A 51 -10.46 1.01 -7.18
N MET A 52 -9.20 1.37 -6.96
CA MET A 52 -8.19 1.41 -8.02
C MET A 52 -7.91 0.01 -8.59
N LYS A 53 -7.86 -1.00 -7.73
CA LYS A 53 -7.72 -2.39 -8.18
C LYS A 53 -8.91 -2.80 -9.04
N ALA A 54 -10.13 -2.51 -8.58
CA ALA A 54 -11.35 -2.83 -9.31
C ALA A 54 -11.40 -2.15 -10.68
N ALA A 55 -10.84 -0.93 -10.78
CA ALA A 55 -10.78 -0.18 -12.03
C ALA A 55 -9.58 -0.55 -12.91
N GLY A 56 -8.74 -1.48 -12.48
CA GLY A 56 -7.54 -1.88 -13.23
C GLY A 56 -6.41 -0.87 -13.19
N LYS A 57 -6.44 0.09 -12.28
CA LYS A 57 -5.41 1.14 -12.17
C LYS A 57 -4.16 0.68 -11.44
N ILE A 58 -4.29 -0.32 -10.60
CA ILE A 58 -3.17 -1.04 -9.97
C ILE A 58 -3.40 -2.52 -10.14
N ARG A 59 -2.35 -3.34 -10.06
CA ARG A 59 -2.48 -4.79 -10.19
C ARG A 59 -3.11 -5.39 -8.95
N ASP A 60 -2.58 -5.02 -7.78
CA ASP A 60 -3.10 -5.51 -6.51
C ASP A 60 -2.48 -4.71 -5.37
N TYR A 61 -2.90 -5.03 -4.16
CA TYR A 61 -2.31 -4.47 -2.95
C TYR A 61 -2.46 -5.48 -1.82
N VAL A 62 -1.64 -5.34 -0.79
CA VAL A 62 -1.77 -6.15 0.42
C VAL A 62 -1.64 -5.24 1.63
N ILE A 63 -2.57 -5.37 2.57
CA ILE A 63 -2.51 -4.61 3.82
C ILE A 63 -1.37 -5.16 4.68
N GLY A 64 -0.75 -4.28 5.49
CA GLY A 64 0.42 -4.68 6.28
C GLY A 64 0.16 -5.85 7.23
N GLU A 65 -1.06 -5.97 7.73
CA GLU A 65 -1.48 -7.08 8.60
C GLU A 65 -1.38 -8.44 7.89
N GLU A 66 -1.51 -8.44 6.55
CA GLU A 66 -1.46 -9.65 5.72
C GLU A 66 -0.20 -9.75 4.89
N PHE A 67 0.76 -8.85 5.11
CA PHE A 67 2.02 -8.85 4.38
C PHE A 67 2.93 -9.96 4.91
N SER A 68 2.62 -11.18 4.48
CA SER A 68 3.29 -12.40 4.94
C SER A 68 3.24 -13.48 3.84
N MET A 69 4.04 -14.52 4.00
CA MET A 69 4.07 -15.64 3.05
C MET A 69 2.77 -16.44 3.02
N PHE A 70 1.89 -16.25 4.00
CA PHE A 70 0.56 -16.88 3.98
C PHE A 70 -0.38 -16.23 2.98
N SER A 71 -0.12 -14.98 2.59
CA SER A 71 -0.97 -14.25 1.65
C SER A 71 -0.59 -14.58 0.20
N PRO A 72 -1.53 -15.03 -0.64
CA PRO A 72 -1.24 -15.27 -2.06
C PRO A 72 -0.74 -14.00 -2.76
N VAL A 73 -1.32 -12.83 -2.44
CA VAL A 73 -0.90 -11.56 -3.04
C VAL A 73 0.54 -11.24 -2.68
N THR A 74 0.93 -11.45 -1.41
CA THR A 74 2.31 -11.24 -0.99
C THR A 74 3.27 -12.12 -1.81
N ARG A 75 2.94 -13.39 -1.98
CA ARG A 75 3.80 -14.30 -2.77
C ARG A 75 3.92 -13.84 -4.22
N GLN A 76 2.84 -13.36 -4.81
CA GLN A 76 2.86 -12.82 -6.17
C GLN A 76 3.73 -11.57 -6.27
N ILE A 77 3.62 -10.67 -5.29
CA ILE A 77 4.45 -9.46 -5.23
C ILE A 77 5.93 -9.82 -5.12
N LEU A 78 6.27 -10.80 -4.30
CA LEU A 78 7.67 -11.25 -4.15
C LEU A 78 8.24 -11.85 -5.43
N VAL A 79 7.42 -12.50 -6.24
CA VAL A 79 7.84 -12.98 -7.56
C VAL A 79 8.06 -11.82 -8.51
N ALA A 80 7.16 -10.84 -8.51
CA ALA A 80 7.25 -9.68 -9.39
C ALA A 80 8.41 -8.74 -9.02
N CYS A 81 8.74 -8.66 -7.73
CA CYS A 81 9.78 -7.77 -7.22
C CYS A 81 10.54 -8.46 -6.08
N ALA A 82 11.64 -9.11 -6.42
CA ALA A 82 12.42 -9.89 -5.46
C ALA A 82 13.00 -9.03 -4.33
N GLN A 83 13.22 -7.73 -4.57
CA GLN A 83 13.75 -6.80 -3.56
C GLN A 83 12.83 -6.70 -2.34
N VAL A 84 11.54 -6.96 -2.50
CA VAL A 84 10.55 -6.89 -1.42
C VAL A 84 10.85 -7.93 -0.33
N ARG A 85 11.58 -9.01 -0.65
CA ARG A 85 11.97 -10.04 0.32
C ARG A 85 12.82 -9.46 1.46
N GLY A 86 13.55 -8.39 1.20
CA GLY A 86 14.37 -7.71 2.21
C GLY A 86 13.63 -6.63 2.99
N ASP A 87 12.35 -6.43 2.72
CA ASP A 87 11.60 -5.40 3.44
C ASP A 87 11.39 -5.80 4.89
N ARG A 88 11.68 -4.85 5.80
CA ARG A 88 11.62 -5.10 7.24
C ARG A 88 10.20 -5.37 7.75
N ASP A 89 9.18 -4.96 7.00
CA ASP A 89 7.78 -5.13 7.43
C ASP A 89 7.20 -6.47 6.99
N LEU A 90 7.92 -7.25 6.18
CA LEU A 90 7.49 -8.59 5.80
C LEU A 90 7.44 -9.48 7.05
N GLU A 91 6.31 -10.14 7.27
CA GLU A 91 6.06 -11.02 8.44
C GLU A 91 5.93 -10.28 9.78
N ARG A 92 5.78 -8.95 9.76
CA ARG A 92 5.68 -8.14 10.99
C ARG A 92 4.25 -7.74 11.35
N HIS A 93 3.28 -7.97 10.45
CA HIS A 93 1.88 -7.61 10.67
C HIS A 93 1.69 -6.13 10.99
N ASN A 94 2.49 -5.26 10.37
CA ASN A 94 2.47 -3.82 10.64
C ASN A 94 1.25 -3.19 9.97
N ASN A 95 0.24 -2.83 10.76
CA ASN A 95 -0.98 -2.21 10.25
C ASN A 95 -0.81 -0.74 9.86
N GLY A 96 0.37 -0.18 10.05
CA GLY A 96 0.71 1.18 9.63
C GLY A 96 1.16 1.30 8.19
N ILE A 97 1.22 0.18 7.45
CA ILE A 97 1.66 0.18 6.05
C ILE A 97 0.66 -0.58 5.17
N THR A 98 0.75 -0.30 3.87
CA THR A 98 0.08 -1.08 2.82
C THR A 98 1.02 -1.16 1.63
N VAL A 99 1.17 -2.35 1.07
CA VAL A 99 2.07 -2.60 -0.07
C VAL A 99 1.23 -2.62 -1.34
N VAL A 100 1.63 -1.82 -2.33
CA VAL A 100 0.89 -1.65 -3.59
C VAL A 100 1.72 -2.19 -4.75
N TRP A 101 1.10 -3.03 -5.56
CA TRP A 101 1.69 -3.58 -6.78
C TRP A 101 1.14 -2.78 -7.96
N LEU A 102 1.96 -1.92 -8.50
CA LEU A 102 1.61 -1.08 -9.64
C LEU A 102 1.58 -1.91 -10.96
#